data_017e47921eb2dd1e99d1850fdffb9dd7
#
_entry.id   017e47921eb2dd1e99d1850fdffb9dd7
#
_cell.length_a   1.000
_cell.length_b   1.000
_cell.length_c   1.000
_cell.angle_alpha   90.00
_cell.angle_beta   90.00
_cell.angle_gamma   90.00
#
_symmetry.space_group_name_H-M   'P 1'
#
loop_
_entity.id
_entity.type
_entity.pdbx_description
1 polymer ?
#
loop_
_entity_poly.entity_id
_entity_poly.type
_entity_poly.pdbx_seq_one_letter_code
_entity_poly.pdbx_strand_id
1 'polypeptide(L)'
;MTPDDLFAAHGDLLDEDRLDEWVELFTDDCLYLVIPRENVERGLPLAAIRCESRGYLKDRVVAVRETSMYAPRSQRHVIGAARRQPDGAMSASYAVFQTLADEPTNVFSTGRYVARILEGRFAELRCIYDSTLVDNSIVKPL
;
A
#
# COMPACT_ATOMS: atom_id res chain seq x y z
N MET A 1 19.44 -0.06 2.16
CA MET A 1 18.31 0.20 1.24
C MET A 1 17.88 1.65 1.41
N THR A 2 17.85 2.43 0.32
CA THR A 2 17.39 3.80 0.34
C THR A 2 15.87 3.85 0.46
N PRO A 3 15.26 5.01 0.84
CA PRO A 3 13.80 5.14 0.78
C PRO A 3 13.21 4.83 -0.59
N ASP A 4 13.86 5.25 -1.68
CA ASP A 4 13.42 4.92 -3.03
C ASP A 4 13.43 3.41 -3.27
N ASP A 5 14.48 2.71 -2.84
CA ASP A 5 14.57 1.25 -2.95
C ASP A 5 13.45 0.56 -2.17
N LEU A 6 13.14 1.07 -0.97
CA LEU A 6 12.11 0.48 -0.14
C LEU A 6 10.71 0.66 -0.75
N PHE A 7 10.40 1.85 -1.28
CA PHE A 7 9.15 2.07 -2.00
C PHE A 7 9.07 1.22 -3.27
N ALA A 8 10.17 1.10 -4.02
CA ALA A 8 10.20 0.25 -5.20
C ALA A 8 9.95 -1.22 -4.84
N ALA A 9 10.60 -1.72 -3.79
CA ALA A 9 10.38 -3.09 -3.31
C ALA A 9 8.93 -3.32 -2.90
N HIS A 10 8.31 -2.34 -2.22
CA HIS A 10 6.90 -2.38 -1.85
C HIS A 10 6.01 -2.62 -3.08
N GLY A 11 6.17 -1.82 -4.12
CA GLY A 11 5.38 -1.94 -5.34
C GLY A 11 5.65 -3.26 -6.09
N ASP A 12 6.91 -3.61 -6.26
CA ASP A 12 7.30 -4.80 -7.00
C ASP A 12 6.79 -6.08 -6.34
N LEU A 13 6.94 -6.21 -5.02
CA LEU A 13 6.50 -7.40 -4.30
C LEU A 13 4.98 -7.54 -4.31
N LEU A 14 4.23 -6.44 -4.23
CA LEU A 14 2.78 -6.48 -4.37
C LEU A 14 2.37 -6.89 -5.79
N ASP A 15 3.02 -6.33 -6.81
CA ASP A 15 2.70 -6.61 -8.21
C ASP A 15 3.02 -8.06 -8.59
N GLU A 16 4.04 -8.63 -7.99
CA GLU A 16 4.45 -10.02 -8.22
C GLU A 16 3.75 -11.05 -7.32
N ASP A 17 2.82 -10.62 -6.46
CA ASP A 17 2.15 -11.46 -5.46
C ASP A 17 3.11 -12.15 -4.48
N ARG A 18 4.28 -11.56 -4.25
CA ARG A 18 5.26 -12.05 -3.29
C ARG A 18 4.97 -11.48 -1.91
N LEU A 19 3.81 -11.80 -1.38
CA LEU A 19 3.26 -11.15 -0.19
C LEU A 19 4.00 -11.57 1.10
N ASP A 20 4.56 -12.76 1.17
CA ASP A 20 5.35 -13.18 2.33
C ASP A 20 6.65 -12.37 2.46
N GLU A 21 7.26 -12.00 1.33
CA GLU A 21 8.42 -11.14 1.31
C GLU A 21 8.03 -9.68 1.55
N TRP A 22 6.84 -9.27 1.09
CA TRP A 22 6.33 -7.93 1.31
C TRP A 22 6.20 -7.58 2.79
N VAL A 23 5.69 -8.51 3.62
CA VAL A 23 5.55 -8.25 5.06
C VAL A 23 6.90 -8.06 5.76
N GLU A 24 7.98 -8.58 5.20
CA GLU A 24 9.33 -8.41 5.75
C GLU A 24 9.89 -7.00 5.53
N LEU A 25 9.24 -6.17 4.70
CA LEU A 25 9.60 -4.76 4.55
C LEU A 25 9.22 -3.91 5.78
N PHE A 26 8.48 -4.47 6.71
CA PHE A 26 7.92 -3.75 7.86
C PHE A 26 8.60 -4.17 9.16
N THR A 27 8.63 -3.26 10.14
CA THR A 27 9.06 -3.58 11.51
C THR A 27 7.99 -4.41 12.22
N ASP A 28 8.37 -5.07 13.32
CA ASP A 28 7.44 -5.93 14.07
C ASP A 28 6.20 -5.19 14.59
N ASP A 29 6.39 -3.94 15.03
CA ASP A 29 5.36 -3.08 15.60
C ASP A 29 4.87 -2.01 14.63
N CYS A 30 4.92 -2.32 13.35
CA CYS A 30 4.55 -1.38 12.29
C CYS A 30 3.09 -0.95 12.35
N LEU A 31 2.81 0.16 11.68
CA LEU A 31 1.46 0.60 11.35
C LEU A 31 1.32 0.70 9.84
N TYR A 32 0.39 -0.02 9.26
CA TYR A 32 0.05 0.06 7.85
C TYR A 32 -1.41 0.49 7.71
N LEU A 33 -1.64 1.60 7.01
CA LEU A 33 -2.97 2.16 6.80
C LEU A 33 -3.21 2.37 5.30
N VAL A 34 -4.41 2.01 4.86
CA VAL A 34 -4.97 2.45 3.57
C VAL A 34 -6.18 3.32 3.90
N ILE A 35 -6.08 4.61 3.63
CA ILE A 35 -7.03 5.61 4.13
C ILE A 35 -7.36 6.63 3.03
N PRO A 36 -8.65 7.01 2.86
CA PRO A 36 -9.02 8.05 1.91
C PRO A 36 -8.42 9.41 2.30
N ARG A 37 -7.96 10.16 1.30
CA ARG A 37 -7.44 11.52 1.51
C ARG A 37 -8.45 12.40 2.25
N GLU A 38 -9.72 12.30 1.93
CA GLU A 38 -10.79 13.05 2.60
C GLU A 38 -10.78 12.82 4.10
N ASN A 39 -10.62 11.57 4.56
CA ASN A 39 -10.60 11.27 5.98
C ASN A 39 -9.36 11.84 6.66
N VAL A 40 -8.22 11.83 6.00
CA VAL A 40 -6.99 12.44 6.52
C VAL A 40 -7.18 13.95 6.69
N GLU A 41 -7.71 14.63 5.69
CA GLU A 41 -7.94 16.08 5.72
C GLU A 41 -8.94 16.50 6.79
N ARG A 42 -9.91 15.65 7.10
CA ARG A 42 -10.93 15.89 8.14
C ARG A 42 -10.51 15.41 9.53
N GLY A 43 -9.33 14.80 9.64
CA GLY A 43 -8.87 14.22 10.91
C GLY A 43 -9.67 13.00 11.36
N LEU A 44 -10.34 12.31 10.44
CA LEU A 44 -11.12 11.11 10.73
C LEU A 44 -10.22 9.86 10.63
N PRO A 45 -10.15 9.02 11.67
CA PRO A 45 -9.25 7.86 11.68
C PRO A 45 -9.81 6.62 10.96
N LEU A 46 -10.76 6.78 10.06
CA LEU A 46 -11.43 5.68 9.38
C LEU A 46 -10.64 5.25 8.16
N ALA A 47 -10.02 4.08 8.24
CA ALA A 47 -9.22 3.48 7.17
C ALA A 47 -9.93 2.28 6.55
N ALA A 48 -9.67 2.03 5.27
CA ALA A 48 -10.13 0.83 4.58
C ALA A 48 -9.35 -0.41 5.05
N ILE A 49 -8.05 -0.24 5.29
CA ILE A 49 -7.18 -1.28 5.86
C ILE A 49 -6.40 -0.66 7.00
N ARG A 50 -6.34 -1.36 8.14
CA ARG A 50 -5.54 -0.97 9.29
C ARG A 50 -4.87 -2.20 9.89
N CYS A 51 -3.55 -2.22 9.86
CA CYS A 51 -2.75 -3.29 10.46
C CYS A 51 -1.74 -2.67 11.43
N GLU A 52 -1.82 -3.04 12.70
CA GLU A 52 -1.04 -2.42 13.78
C GLU A 52 0.19 -3.24 14.18
N SER A 53 0.55 -4.27 13.41
CA SER A 53 1.75 -5.06 13.61
C SER A 53 2.05 -5.88 12.36
N ARG A 54 3.27 -6.41 12.28
CA ARG A 54 3.61 -7.35 11.21
C ARG A 54 2.78 -8.64 11.31
N GLY A 55 2.40 -9.05 12.51
CA GLY A 55 1.48 -10.17 12.70
C GLY A 55 0.14 -9.94 12.02
N TYR A 56 -0.45 -8.76 12.16
CA TYR A 56 -1.69 -8.39 11.48
C TYR A 56 -1.51 -8.35 9.96
N LEU A 57 -0.34 -7.90 9.47
CA LEU A 57 -0.04 -7.96 8.03
C LEU A 57 -0.02 -9.40 7.52
N LYS A 58 0.57 -10.32 8.27
CA LYS A 58 0.58 -11.74 7.92
C LYS A 58 -0.83 -12.33 7.87
N ASP A 59 -1.68 -11.96 8.82
CA ASP A 59 -3.08 -12.35 8.83
C ASP A 59 -3.81 -11.81 7.59
N ARG A 60 -3.52 -10.57 7.21
CA ARG A 60 -4.09 -9.96 5.99
C ARG A 60 -3.67 -10.72 4.74
N VAL A 61 -2.41 -11.13 4.65
CA VAL A 61 -1.90 -11.93 3.53
C VAL A 61 -2.63 -13.26 3.41
N VAL A 62 -2.83 -13.96 4.53
CA VAL A 62 -3.61 -15.20 4.57
C VAL A 62 -5.04 -14.95 4.08
N ALA A 63 -5.69 -13.90 4.58
CA ALA A 63 -7.04 -13.55 4.17
C ALA A 63 -7.14 -13.25 2.67
N VAL A 64 -6.18 -12.51 2.10
CA VAL A 64 -6.13 -12.22 0.67
C VAL A 64 -6.03 -13.51 -0.15
N ARG A 65 -5.17 -14.44 0.26
CA ARG A 65 -4.98 -15.72 -0.43
C ARG A 65 -6.21 -16.62 -0.37
N GLU A 66 -6.89 -16.66 0.78
CA GLU A 66 -8.06 -17.51 0.98
C GLU A 66 -9.31 -16.95 0.35
N THR A 67 -9.41 -15.63 0.22
CA THR A 67 -10.60 -14.97 -0.31
C THR A 67 -10.46 -14.53 -1.77
N SER A 68 -9.39 -14.90 -2.46
CA SER A 68 -9.14 -14.49 -3.84
C SER A 68 -10.11 -15.18 -4.81
N MET A 69 -11.39 -14.83 -4.71
CA MET A 69 -12.45 -15.24 -5.65
C MET A 69 -12.56 -14.25 -6.81
N TYR A 70 -11.48 -13.51 -7.08
CA TYR A 70 -11.47 -12.48 -8.11
C TYR A 70 -11.12 -13.05 -9.47
N ALA A 71 -11.70 -12.44 -10.51
CA ALA A 71 -11.20 -12.62 -11.86
C ALA A 71 -9.69 -12.34 -11.90
N PRO A 72 -8.90 -13.15 -12.63
CA PRO A 72 -7.48 -12.92 -12.76
C PRO A 72 -7.21 -11.48 -13.19
N ARG A 73 -6.36 -10.80 -12.42
CA ARG A 73 -5.98 -9.42 -12.70
C ARG A 73 -4.50 -9.25 -12.49
N SER A 74 -3.91 -8.35 -13.24
CA SER A 74 -2.57 -7.88 -12.98
C SER A 74 -2.63 -6.43 -12.52
N GLN A 75 -1.76 -6.08 -11.57
CA GLN A 75 -1.61 -4.73 -11.09
C GLN A 75 -0.17 -4.27 -11.30
N ARG A 76 -0.01 -2.98 -11.49
CA ARG A 76 1.31 -2.36 -11.61
C ARG A 76 1.33 -1.07 -10.81
N HIS A 77 2.23 -1.03 -9.84
CA HIS A 77 2.51 0.17 -9.07
C HIS A 77 3.53 1.02 -9.82
N VAL A 78 3.23 2.30 -9.98
CA VAL A 78 4.18 3.31 -10.45
C VAL A 78 4.36 4.31 -9.34
N ILE A 79 5.56 4.38 -8.78
CA ILE A 79 5.84 5.16 -7.58
C ILE A 79 6.86 6.23 -7.93
N GLY A 80 6.55 7.47 -7.58
CA GLY A 80 7.44 8.62 -7.79
C GLY A 80 8.62 8.62 -6.82
N ALA A 81 9.52 9.58 -7.01
CA ALA A 81 10.69 9.72 -6.15
C ALA A 81 10.29 10.03 -4.70
N ALA A 82 11.00 9.42 -3.76
CA ALA A 82 10.80 9.67 -2.34
C ALA A 82 11.29 11.08 -1.97
N ARG A 83 10.49 11.78 -1.18
CA ARG A 83 10.79 13.13 -0.70
C ARG A 83 10.71 13.19 0.81
N ARG A 84 11.71 13.79 1.43
CA ARG A 84 11.72 14.00 2.87
C ARG A 84 10.80 15.16 3.24
N GLN A 85 9.92 14.92 4.20
CA GLN A 85 9.03 15.92 4.75
C GLN A 85 9.71 16.66 5.92
N PRO A 86 9.22 17.87 6.31
CA PRO A 86 9.80 18.62 7.43
C PRO A 86 9.84 17.87 8.76
N ASP A 87 8.89 16.97 8.99
CA ASP A 87 8.82 16.14 10.20
C ASP A 87 9.68 14.86 10.14
N GLY A 88 10.45 14.70 9.06
CA GLY A 88 11.31 13.53 8.85
C GLY A 88 10.64 12.35 8.18
N ALA A 89 9.32 12.37 7.95
CA ALA A 89 8.65 11.34 7.17
C ALA A 89 9.10 11.40 5.71
N MET A 90 9.00 10.25 5.03
CA MET A 90 9.23 10.16 3.59
C MET A 90 7.90 10.05 2.88
N SER A 91 7.74 10.77 1.77
CA SER A 91 6.53 10.64 0.96
C SER A 91 6.85 10.37 -0.50
N ALA A 92 5.94 9.71 -1.19
CA ALA A 92 6.02 9.47 -2.62
C ALA A 92 4.61 9.38 -3.21
N SER A 93 4.42 9.96 -4.38
CA SER A 93 3.17 9.79 -5.12
C SER A 93 3.12 8.41 -5.75
N TYR A 94 1.94 7.85 -5.89
CA TYR A 94 1.79 6.55 -6.54
C TYR A 94 0.56 6.50 -7.44
N ALA A 95 0.63 5.61 -8.41
CA ALA A 95 -0.52 5.17 -9.18
C ALA A 95 -0.47 3.65 -9.29
N VAL A 96 -1.61 3.00 -9.11
CA VAL A 96 -1.77 1.56 -9.34
C VAL A 96 -2.65 1.39 -10.55
N PHE A 97 -2.11 0.77 -11.59
CA PHE A 97 -2.86 0.40 -12.79
C PHE A 97 -3.33 -1.04 -12.66
N GLN A 98 -4.48 -1.34 -13.22
CA GLN A 98 -5.05 -2.67 -13.17
C GLN A 98 -5.49 -3.11 -14.56
N THR A 99 -5.17 -4.35 -14.91
CA THR A 99 -5.59 -4.97 -16.15
C THR A 99 -6.35 -6.25 -15.82
N LEU A 100 -7.62 -6.32 -16.19
CA LEU A 100 -8.42 -7.55 -16.15
C LEU A 100 -8.25 -8.29 -17.47
N ALA A 101 -8.45 -9.62 -17.46
CA ALA A 101 -8.34 -10.43 -18.68
C ALA A 101 -9.27 -9.88 -19.77
N ASP A 102 -8.72 -9.71 -20.98
CA ASP A 102 -9.44 -9.24 -22.16
C ASP A 102 -10.04 -7.83 -22.05
N GLU A 103 -9.55 -7.02 -21.11
CA GLU A 103 -10.01 -5.64 -20.92
C GLU A 103 -8.83 -4.64 -21.02
N PRO A 104 -9.12 -3.38 -21.35
CA PRO A 104 -8.11 -2.33 -21.31
C PRO A 104 -7.59 -2.11 -19.90
N THR A 105 -6.34 -1.66 -19.80
CA THR A 105 -5.75 -1.24 -18.53
C THR A 105 -6.45 0.01 -18.02
N ASN A 106 -6.82 0.02 -16.74
CA ASN A 106 -7.44 1.13 -16.05
C ASN A 106 -6.61 1.58 -14.86
N VAL A 107 -6.81 2.82 -14.43
CA VAL A 107 -6.27 3.29 -13.16
C VAL A 107 -7.12 2.68 -12.04
N PHE A 108 -6.48 1.94 -11.14
CA PHE A 108 -7.16 1.32 -10.00
C PHE A 108 -7.17 2.25 -8.78
N SER A 109 -6.03 2.88 -8.49
CA SER A 109 -5.88 3.80 -7.35
C SER A 109 -4.77 4.80 -7.63
N THR A 110 -4.95 6.02 -7.14
CA THR A 110 -3.88 7.02 -7.09
C THR A 110 -3.84 7.65 -5.71
N GLY A 111 -2.68 8.12 -5.32
CA GLY A 111 -2.55 8.79 -4.05
C GLY A 111 -1.10 9.05 -3.67
N ARG A 112 -0.86 9.01 -2.38
CA ARG A 112 0.44 9.31 -1.82
C ARG A 112 0.75 8.37 -0.67
N TYR A 113 1.97 7.88 -0.64
CA TYR A 113 2.52 7.21 0.54
C TYR A 113 3.13 8.25 1.47
N VAL A 114 2.94 8.06 2.76
CA VAL A 114 3.66 8.77 3.82
C VAL A 114 4.22 7.71 4.76
N ALA A 115 5.53 7.65 4.89
CA ALA A 115 6.20 6.58 5.60
C ALA A 115 7.17 7.10 6.66
N ARG A 116 7.28 6.34 7.75
CA ARG A 116 8.38 6.44 8.68
C ARG A 116 9.23 5.19 8.57
N ILE A 117 10.52 5.39 8.33
CA ILE A 117 11.44 4.30 8.04
C ILE A 117 12.44 4.19 9.18
N LEU A 118 12.59 2.97 9.70
CA LEU A 118 13.51 2.65 10.78
C LEU A 118 14.34 1.43 10.38
N GLU A 119 15.66 1.60 10.36
CA GLU A 119 16.59 0.52 10.02
C GLU A 119 16.27 -0.16 8.67
N GLY A 120 15.90 0.65 7.67
CA GLY A 120 15.61 0.16 6.33
C GLY A 120 14.27 -0.52 6.16
N ARG A 121 13.37 -0.42 7.15
CA ARG A 121 12.02 -1.00 7.11
C ARG A 121 10.96 0.06 7.41
N PHE A 122 9.75 -0.17 6.93
CA PHE A 122 8.62 0.67 7.30
C PHE A 122 8.24 0.44 8.77
N ALA A 123 8.42 1.46 9.61
CA ALA A 123 7.79 1.51 10.93
C ALA A 123 6.35 1.98 10.81
N GLU A 124 6.06 2.82 9.82
CA GLU A 124 4.72 3.26 9.49
C GLU A 124 4.64 3.47 7.98
N LEU A 125 3.58 3.01 7.37
CA LEU A 125 3.26 3.28 5.97
C LEU A 125 1.78 3.61 5.85
N ARG A 126 1.49 4.84 5.43
CA ARG A 126 0.14 5.30 5.14
C ARG A 126 -0.01 5.39 3.63
N CYS A 127 -0.98 4.65 3.09
CA CYS A 127 -1.39 4.76 1.71
C CYS A 127 -2.63 5.65 1.67
N ILE A 128 -2.43 6.90 1.30
CA ILE A 128 -3.49 7.92 1.29
C ILE A 128 -4.01 8.02 -0.13
N TYR A 129 -5.17 7.41 -0.41
CA TYR A 129 -5.71 7.38 -1.75
C TYR A 129 -6.67 8.55 -2.01
N ASP A 130 -6.70 8.98 -3.28
CA ASP A 130 -7.39 10.23 -3.67
C ASP A 130 -8.91 10.07 -3.79
N SER A 131 -9.40 8.89 -4.15
CA SER A 131 -10.83 8.65 -4.33
C SER A 131 -11.59 8.77 -3.02
N THR A 132 -12.80 9.33 -3.06
CA THR A 132 -13.73 9.33 -1.94
C THR A 132 -14.56 8.05 -1.89
N LEU A 133 -14.56 7.28 -2.96
CA LEU A 133 -15.28 6.02 -3.04
C LEU A 133 -14.37 4.89 -2.56
N VAL A 134 -14.84 4.14 -1.57
CA VAL A 134 -14.18 2.90 -1.17
C VAL A 134 -14.54 1.84 -2.20
N ASP A 135 -13.56 1.43 -3.00
CA ASP A 135 -13.75 0.35 -3.93
C ASP A 135 -13.80 -0.97 -3.14
N ASN A 136 -14.89 -1.71 -3.27
CA ASN A 136 -15.05 -3.01 -2.64
C ASN A 136 -13.99 -4.02 -3.08
N SER A 137 -13.26 -3.73 -4.14
CA SER A 137 -12.16 -4.56 -4.62
C SER A 137 -10.81 -4.25 -3.93
N ILE A 138 -10.75 -3.27 -3.02
CA ILE A 138 -9.55 -3.04 -2.20
C ILE A 138 -9.48 -4.13 -1.13
N VAL A 139 -9.05 -5.30 -1.52
CA VAL A 139 -8.79 -6.43 -0.62
C VAL A 139 -7.30 -6.61 -0.45
N LYS A 140 -6.57 -6.48 -1.56
CA LYS A 140 -5.12 -6.54 -1.61
C LYS A 140 -4.53 -5.19 -1.17
N PRO A 141 -3.40 -5.18 -0.45
CA PRO A 141 -2.69 -3.95 -0.09
C PRO A 141 -2.34 -3.08 -1.31
N LEU A 142 -2.29 -1.78 -1.08
CA LEU A 142 -1.92 -0.77 -2.08
C LEU A 142 -0.48 -0.29 -1.86
#